data_b9e68a86cf0335898d9108cc97838004
#
_entry.id   b9e68a86cf0335898d9108cc97838004
#
_cell.length_a   1.000
_cell.length_b   1.000
_cell.length_c   1.000
_cell.angle_alpha   90.00
_cell.angle_beta   90.00
_cell.angle_gamma   90.00
#
_symmetry.space_group_name_H-M   'P 1'
#
loop_
_entity.id
_entity.type
_entity.pdbx_description
1 polymer ?
#
loop_
_entity_poly.entity_id
_entity_poly.type
_entity_poly.pdbx_seq_one_letter_code
_entity_poly.pdbx_strand_id
1 'polypeptide(L)'
;LTLAPGIYTYLFAVGLVVMYFFSITLVSGAAAITLFGFSALYAAIAGVPYFLDSDIPAAVFLGLHLLITDPSTSPRTPLGKTLFGVLYGIGVFALYTILGWFGEPTLYDKLLCVPLLNLSVIGIDRLVRRINSDAVLNLWNPSWFSGRANVAHMMIWISVFGLMSLLGRTDAQHPGDSVPFWEQSCSAQLPNACDRLVSVESTYCGDNAAWACNELGALYREGTIVDRDT
;
A
#
# COMPACT_ATOMS: atom_id res chain seq x y z
N LEU A 1 -5.16 14.72 -8.41
CA LEU A 1 -5.63 13.65 -9.31
C LEU A 1 -6.80 12.95 -8.65
N THR A 2 -8.03 13.34 -9.01
CA THR A 2 -9.22 12.63 -8.55
C THR A 2 -9.25 11.24 -9.19
N LEU A 3 -9.05 10.20 -8.37
CA LEU A 3 -9.22 8.83 -8.80
C LEU A 3 -10.67 8.61 -9.24
N ALA A 4 -10.86 7.85 -10.31
CA ALA A 4 -12.20 7.48 -10.76
C ALA A 4 -12.94 6.79 -9.60
N PRO A 5 -14.19 7.20 -9.30
CA PRO A 5 -14.96 6.57 -8.23
C PRO A 5 -15.08 5.06 -8.48
N GLY A 6 -14.82 4.28 -7.44
CA GLY A 6 -14.87 2.81 -7.51
C GLY A 6 -13.68 2.12 -8.19
N ILE A 7 -12.56 2.81 -8.44
CA ILE A 7 -11.37 2.21 -9.07
C ILE A 7 -10.91 0.93 -8.36
N TYR A 8 -10.94 0.91 -7.03
CA TYR A 8 -10.57 -0.25 -6.23
C TYR A 8 -11.47 -1.45 -6.50
N THR A 9 -12.77 -1.22 -6.68
CA THR A 9 -13.74 -2.28 -7.00
C THR A 9 -13.46 -2.90 -8.37
N TYR A 10 -13.13 -2.08 -9.37
CA TYR A 10 -12.77 -2.60 -10.70
C TYR A 10 -11.46 -3.37 -10.66
N LEU A 11 -10.43 -2.84 -10.00
CA LEU A 11 -9.14 -3.52 -9.85
C LEU A 11 -9.29 -4.84 -9.08
N PHE A 12 -10.11 -4.84 -8.03
CA PHE A 12 -10.42 -6.03 -7.26
C PHE A 12 -11.13 -7.09 -8.12
N ALA A 13 -12.16 -6.72 -8.88
CA ALA A 13 -12.88 -7.64 -9.74
C ALA A 13 -11.97 -8.28 -10.80
N VAL A 14 -11.14 -7.47 -11.48
CA VAL A 14 -10.13 -7.98 -12.43
C VAL A 14 -9.12 -8.87 -11.73
N GLY A 15 -8.64 -8.45 -10.56
CA GLY A 15 -7.72 -9.23 -9.74
C GLY A 15 -8.27 -10.59 -9.32
N LEU A 16 -9.56 -10.68 -8.97
CA LEU A 16 -10.21 -11.97 -8.66
C LEU A 16 -10.18 -12.94 -9.85
N VAL A 17 -10.39 -12.44 -11.06
CA VAL A 17 -10.30 -13.26 -12.27
C VAL A 17 -8.89 -13.83 -12.42
N VAL A 18 -7.86 -12.99 -12.27
CA VAL A 18 -6.45 -13.40 -12.34
C VAL A 18 -6.13 -14.42 -11.23
N MET A 19 -6.56 -14.15 -10.00
CA MET A 19 -6.35 -15.04 -8.85
C MET A 19 -6.99 -16.41 -9.05
N TYR A 20 -8.18 -16.47 -9.68
CA TYR A 20 -8.87 -17.71 -9.95
C TYR A 20 -8.07 -18.59 -10.92
N PHE A 21 -7.60 -18.03 -12.02
CA PHE A 21 -6.88 -18.79 -13.05
C PHE A 21 -5.45 -19.20 -12.61
N PHE A 22 -4.76 -18.35 -11.86
CA PHE A 22 -3.35 -18.55 -11.52
C PHE A 22 -3.06 -19.03 -10.10
N SER A 23 -4.09 -19.18 -9.26
CA SER A 23 -3.96 -19.66 -7.86
C SER A 23 -2.95 -18.88 -7.01
N ILE A 24 -3.01 -17.54 -7.09
CA ILE A 24 -2.05 -16.59 -6.48
C ILE A 24 -2.66 -15.72 -5.39
N THR A 25 -3.87 -16.04 -4.93
CA THR A 25 -4.59 -15.24 -3.92
C THR A 25 -3.79 -15.02 -2.65
N LEU A 26 -2.96 -15.99 -2.23
CA LEU A 26 -2.11 -15.85 -1.04
C LEU A 26 -1.10 -14.70 -1.17
N VAL A 27 -0.55 -14.47 -2.36
CA VAL A 27 0.40 -13.38 -2.60
C VAL A 27 -0.31 -12.04 -2.42
N SER A 28 -1.39 -11.82 -3.17
CA SER A 28 -2.13 -10.56 -3.16
C SER A 28 -2.80 -10.29 -1.80
N GLY A 29 -3.43 -11.31 -1.22
CA GLY A 29 -4.08 -11.20 0.08
C GLY A 29 -3.09 -10.87 1.20
N ALA A 30 -1.94 -11.56 1.24
CA ALA A 30 -0.90 -11.27 2.22
C ALA A 30 -0.31 -9.86 2.04
N ALA A 31 -0.07 -9.44 0.80
CA ALA A 31 0.42 -8.09 0.49
C ALA A 31 -0.57 -7.02 0.94
N ALA A 32 -1.85 -7.16 0.62
CA ALA A 32 -2.88 -6.19 0.98
C ALA A 32 -3.10 -6.12 2.50
N ILE A 33 -3.16 -7.27 3.19
CA ILE A 33 -3.29 -7.32 4.65
C ILE A 33 -2.09 -6.65 5.32
N THR A 34 -0.89 -6.86 4.80
CA THR A 34 0.33 -6.24 5.33
C THR A 34 0.30 -4.72 5.12
N LEU A 35 0.00 -4.26 3.92
CA LEU A 35 -0.08 -2.83 3.61
C LEU A 35 -1.15 -2.14 4.44
N PHE A 36 -2.36 -2.69 4.48
CA PHE A 36 -3.45 -2.15 5.28
C PHE A 36 -3.13 -2.18 6.77
N GLY A 37 -2.55 -3.28 7.27
CA GLY A 37 -2.17 -3.42 8.67
C GLY A 37 -1.11 -2.40 9.09
N PHE A 38 -0.07 -2.19 8.29
CA PHE A 38 0.95 -1.18 8.58
C PHE A 38 0.42 0.24 8.46
N SER A 39 -0.42 0.54 7.44
CA SER A 39 -1.06 1.85 7.30
C SER A 39 -1.96 2.17 8.49
N ALA A 40 -2.80 1.22 8.90
CA ALA A 40 -3.66 1.38 10.06
C ALA A 40 -2.88 1.52 11.37
N LEU A 41 -1.82 0.71 11.55
CA LEU A 41 -0.95 0.79 12.73
C LEU A 41 -0.23 2.14 12.80
N TYR A 42 0.31 2.62 11.68
CA TYR A 42 0.95 3.93 11.64
C TYR A 42 -0.04 5.03 11.96
N ALA A 43 -1.23 5.03 11.35
CA ALA A 43 -2.26 6.02 11.63
C ALA A 43 -2.71 6.02 13.10
N ALA A 44 -2.78 4.85 13.74
CA ALA A 44 -3.13 4.72 15.15
C ALA A 44 -2.04 5.29 16.09
N ILE A 45 -0.76 5.19 15.70
CA ILE A 45 0.37 5.67 16.51
C ILE A 45 0.66 7.15 16.24
N ALA A 46 0.71 7.54 14.96
CA ALA A 46 1.12 8.87 14.52
C ALA A 46 -0.05 9.88 14.49
N GLY A 47 -1.31 9.42 14.48
CA GLY A 47 -2.49 10.27 14.34
C GLY A 47 -2.75 10.79 12.92
N VAL A 48 -1.87 10.46 11.96
CA VAL A 48 -1.95 10.87 10.55
C VAL A 48 -1.79 9.67 9.63
N PRO A 49 -2.39 9.68 8.42
CA PRO A 49 -2.21 8.60 7.47
C PRO A 49 -0.76 8.51 6.97
N TYR A 50 -0.31 7.29 6.67
CA TYR A 50 1.03 7.06 6.14
C TYR A 50 1.16 7.49 4.68
N PHE A 51 0.27 7.01 3.83
CA PHE A 51 0.18 7.46 2.43
C PHE A 51 -0.66 8.74 2.36
N LEU A 52 -0.32 9.62 1.41
CA LEU A 52 -0.91 10.94 1.34
C LEU A 52 -2.39 10.90 0.93
N ASP A 53 -2.71 10.07 -0.06
CA ASP A 53 -3.96 10.09 -0.83
C ASP A 53 -4.88 8.88 -0.58
N SER A 54 -4.41 7.88 0.17
CA SER A 54 -5.18 6.65 0.40
C SER A 54 -4.55 5.74 1.44
N ASP A 55 -5.31 4.81 2.01
CA ASP A 55 -4.77 3.75 2.89
C ASP A 55 -3.82 2.80 2.13
N ILE A 56 -4.13 2.50 0.88
CA ILE A 56 -3.27 1.80 -0.09
C ILE A 56 -3.39 2.53 -1.42
N PRO A 57 -2.32 3.16 -1.93
CA PRO A 57 -2.38 3.85 -3.21
C PRO A 57 -2.89 2.96 -4.34
N ALA A 58 -3.76 3.48 -5.22
CA ALA A 58 -4.38 2.69 -6.29
C ALA A 58 -3.35 2.00 -7.19
N ALA A 59 -2.21 2.64 -7.44
CA ALA A 59 -1.12 2.02 -8.20
C ALA A 59 -0.46 0.84 -7.46
N VAL A 60 -0.38 0.89 -6.11
CA VAL A 60 0.06 -0.26 -5.29
C VAL A 60 -0.99 -1.35 -5.32
N PHE A 61 -2.27 -0.98 -5.21
CA PHE A 61 -3.38 -1.92 -5.28
C PHE A 61 -3.45 -2.62 -6.65
N LEU A 62 -3.20 -1.90 -7.74
CA LEU A 62 -3.00 -2.48 -9.06
C LEU A 62 -1.80 -3.44 -9.08
N GLY A 63 -0.67 -3.02 -8.50
CA GLY A 63 0.56 -3.81 -8.43
C GLY A 63 0.36 -5.14 -7.73
N LEU A 64 -0.33 -5.15 -6.60
CA LEU A 64 -0.59 -6.37 -5.83
C LEU A 64 -1.58 -7.34 -6.52
N HIS A 65 -2.38 -6.86 -7.46
CA HIS A 65 -3.31 -7.71 -8.22
C HIS A 65 -2.75 -8.19 -9.56
N LEU A 66 -1.86 -7.44 -10.20
CA LEU A 66 -1.39 -7.72 -11.55
C LEU A 66 0.12 -7.90 -11.68
N LEU A 67 0.94 -7.15 -10.92
CA LEU A 67 2.39 -7.15 -11.08
C LEU A 67 3.09 -8.25 -10.29
N ILE A 68 2.72 -8.45 -9.02
CA ILE A 68 3.33 -9.49 -8.17
C ILE A 68 2.67 -10.85 -8.32
N THR A 69 1.66 -10.94 -9.15
CA THR A 69 0.85 -12.14 -9.36
C THR A 69 1.27 -12.95 -10.57
N ASP A 70 2.40 -12.65 -11.17
CA ASP A 70 2.97 -13.49 -12.22
C ASP A 70 3.40 -14.84 -11.62
N PRO A 71 2.78 -15.96 -12.05
CA PRO A 71 3.09 -17.27 -11.53
C PRO A 71 4.52 -17.74 -11.85
N SER A 72 5.16 -17.16 -12.88
CA SER A 72 6.53 -17.48 -13.27
C SER A 72 7.57 -16.93 -12.31
N THR A 73 7.26 -15.83 -11.65
CA THR A 73 8.13 -15.11 -10.71
C THR A 73 7.69 -15.24 -9.25
N SER A 74 6.64 -16.00 -8.97
CA SER A 74 6.12 -16.23 -7.61
C SER A 74 6.70 -17.50 -6.98
N PRO A 75 6.89 -17.55 -5.65
CA PRO A 75 7.26 -18.75 -4.93
C PRO A 75 6.27 -19.90 -5.15
N ARG A 76 6.77 -21.13 -5.12
CA ARG A 76 5.95 -22.31 -5.42
C ARG A 76 5.10 -22.81 -4.27
N THR A 77 5.52 -22.57 -3.03
CA THR A 77 4.85 -23.08 -1.84
C THR A 77 3.82 -22.06 -1.29
N PRO A 78 2.74 -22.50 -0.64
CA PRO A 78 1.78 -21.58 0.00
C PRO A 78 2.43 -20.63 1.00
N LEU A 79 3.32 -21.14 1.86
CA LEU A 79 4.07 -20.32 2.82
C LEU A 79 5.01 -19.34 2.10
N GLY A 80 5.66 -19.77 1.02
CA GLY A 80 6.49 -18.89 0.19
C GLY A 80 5.68 -17.76 -0.45
N LYS A 81 4.51 -18.07 -0.99
CA LYS A 81 3.58 -17.07 -1.55
C LYS A 81 3.14 -16.04 -0.50
N THR A 82 2.80 -16.50 0.71
CA THR A 82 2.45 -15.60 1.81
C THR A 82 3.62 -14.72 2.21
N LEU A 83 4.81 -15.29 2.39
CA LEU A 83 6.02 -14.55 2.75
C LEU A 83 6.38 -13.51 1.67
N PHE A 84 6.25 -13.88 0.39
CA PHE A 84 6.49 -12.98 -0.73
C PHE A 84 5.53 -11.78 -0.72
N GLY A 85 4.23 -12.02 -0.48
CA GLY A 85 3.24 -10.96 -0.34
C GLY A 85 3.51 -10.04 0.86
N VAL A 86 3.88 -10.61 2.02
CA VAL A 86 4.27 -9.83 3.21
C VAL A 86 5.49 -8.95 2.91
N LEU A 87 6.52 -9.51 2.27
CA LEU A 87 7.72 -8.77 1.89
C LEU A 87 7.43 -7.68 0.87
N TYR A 88 6.46 -7.88 -0.03
CA TYR A 88 6.00 -6.82 -0.91
C TYR A 88 5.39 -5.66 -0.13
N GLY A 89 4.48 -5.92 0.80
CA GLY A 89 3.89 -4.88 1.64
C GLY A 89 4.94 -4.10 2.44
N ILE A 90 5.88 -4.81 3.08
CA ILE A 90 7.00 -4.18 3.81
C ILE A 90 7.90 -3.38 2.85
N GLY A 91 8.20 -3.94 1.68
CA GLY A 91 9.05 -3.31 0.68
C GLY A 91 8.47 -2.00 0.14
N VAL A 92 7.18 -1.97 -0.16
CA VAL A 92 6.49 -0.73 -0.58
C VAL A 92 6.56 0.32 0.54
N PHE A 93 6.30 -0.08 1.79
CA PHE A 93 6.37 0.82 2.94
C PHE A 93 7.78 1.40 3.11
N ALA A 94 8.80 0.54 3.07
CA ALA A 94 10.19 0.95 3.21
C ALA A 94 10.65 1.86 2.06
N LEU A 95 10.33 1.50 0.81
CA LEU A 95 10.69 2.30 -0.36
C LEU A 95 9.99 3.66 -0.37
N TYR A 96 8.73 3.72 0.04
CA TYR A 96 8.02 4.99 0.18
C TYR A 96 8.73 5.95 1.14
N THR A 97 9.17 5.43 2.31
CA THR A 97 9.95 6.22 3.28
C THR A 97 11.29 6.65 2.70
N ILE A 98 12.05 5.71 2.12
CA ILE A 98 13.40 5.96 1.60
C ILE A 98 13.35 6.98 0.46
N LEU A 99 12.46 6.81 -0.50
CA LEU A 99 12.32 7.74 -1.63
C LEU A 99 11.85 9.12 -1.17
N GLY A 100 10.97 9.18 -0.16
CA GLY A 100 10.57 10.43 0.47
C GLY A 100 11.75 11.18 1.09
N TRP A 101 12.72 10.50 1.70
CA TRP A 101 13.94 11.14 2.22
C TRP A 101 14.84 11.71 1.13
N PHE A 102 14.83 11.11 -0.07
CA PHE A 102 15.60 11.61 -1.20
C PHE A 102 14.85 12.64 -2.05
N GLY A 103 13.57 12.94 -1.72
CA GLY A 103 12.73 13.83 -2.52
C GLY A 103 12.35 13.28 -3.89
N GLU A 104 12.47 11.96 -4.09
CA GLU A 104 12.16 11.31 -5.34
C GLU A 104 10.65 11.01 -5.47
N PRO A 105 10.10 11.00 -6.71
CA PRO A 105 8.70 10.71 -6.93
C PRO A 105 8.28 9.35 -6.35
N THR A 106 7.22 9.33 -5.57
CA THR A 106 6.69 8.13 -4.91
C THR A 106 6.21 7.04 -5.87
N LEU A 107 6.15 7.31 -7.19
CA LEU A 107 5.81 6.31 -8.19
C LEU A 107 6.84 5.16 -8.26
N TYR A 108 8.11 5.44 -7.97
CA TYR A 108 9.19 4.46 -8.04
C TYR A 108 9.14 3.40 -6.94
N ASP A 109 8.53 3.68 -5.78
CA ASP A 109 8.35 2.72 -4.69
C ASP A 109 7.61 1.45 -5.17
N LYS A 110 6.62 1.65 -6.03
CA LYS A 110 5.73 0.63 -6.57
C LYS A 110 6.39 -0.22 -7.64
N LEU A 111 7.22 0.40 -8.47
CA LEU A 111 7.90 -0.25 -9.58
C LEU A 111 9.17 -0.98 -9.14
N LEU A 112 9.97 -0.41 -8.23
CA LEU A 112 11.23 -1.00 -7.77
C LEU A 112 11.03 -2.20 -6.85
N CYS A 113 9.95 -2.23 -6.08
CA CYS A 113 9.66 -3.33 -5.15
C CYS A 113 9.55 -4.67 -5.88
N VAL A 114 8.89 -4.71 -7.04
CA VAL A 114 8.64 -5.95 -7.78
C VAL A 114 9.93 -6.63 -8.28
N PRO A 115 10.82 -5.97 -9.03
CA PRO A 115 12.05 -6.62 -9.50
C PRO A 115 12.98 -7.03 -8.34
N LEU A 116 13.05 -6.24 -7.25
CA LEU A 116 13.83 -6.60 -6.07
C LEU A 116 13.30 -7.88 -5.41
N LEU A 117 11.99 -8.00 -5.30
CA LEU A 117 11.36 -9.20 -4.76
C LEU A 117 11.53 -10.41 -5.67
N ASN A 118 11.44 -10.23 -6.99
CA ASN A 118 11.65 -11.33 -7.94
C ASN A 118 13.05 -11.93 -7.81
N LEU A 119 14.07 -11.13 -7.52
CA LEU A 119 15.41 -11.63 -7.21
C LEU A 119 15.46 -12.46 -5.92
N SER A 120 14.56 -12.20 -4.97
CA SER A 120 14.53 -12.89 -3.68
C SER A 120 13.80 -14.25 -3.71
N VAL A 121 13.04 -14.57 -4.76
CA VAL A 121 12.17 -15.76 -4.85
C VAL A 121 12.94 -17.06 -4.57
N ILE A 122 14.12 -17.21 -5.17
CA ILE A 122 14.97 -18.41 -4.95
C ILE A 122 15.40 -18.51 -3.47
N GLY A 123 15.69 -17.37 -2.84
CA GLY A 123 16.02 -17.29 -1.42
C GLY A 123 14.84 -17.68 -0.53
N ILE A 124 13.66 -17.16 -0.85
CA ILE A 124 12.40 -17.48 -0.15
C ILE A 124 12.10 -18.98 -0.24
N ASP A 125 12.19 -19.56 -1.44
CA ASP A 125 11.94 -20.98 -1.64
C ASP A 125 12.96 -21.87 -0.90
N ARG A 126 14.24 -21.43 -0.79
CA ARG A 126 15.25 -22.13 0.00
C ARG A 126 14.98 -22.04 1.49
N LEU A 127 14.60 -20.84 1.98
CA LEU A 127 14.27 -20.59 3.38
C LEU A 127 13.07 -21.44 3.80
N VAL A 128 12.00 -21.40 3.03
CA VAL A 128 10.78 -22.18 3.31
C VAL A 128 11.06 -23.67 3.35
N ARG A 129 11.90 -24.18 2.44
CA ARG A 129 12.32 -25.61 2.47
C ARG A 129 13.10 -25.98 3.73
N ARG A 130 13.84 -25.05 4.35
CA ARG A 130 14.55 -25.30 5.61
C ARG A 130 13.62 -25.28 6.84
N ILE A 131 12.57 -24.45 6.79
CA ILE A 131 11.58 -24.31 7.88
C ILE A 131 10.54 -25.45 7.83
N ASN A 132 10.60 -26.30 6.82
CA ASN A 132 9.59 -27.28 6.47
C ASN A 132 9.36 -28.31 7.60
N SER A 133 8.48 -27.93 8.55
CA SER A 133 7.83 -28.88 9.44
C SER A 133 6.43 -29.17 8.88
N ASP A 134 6.04 -30.44 8.83
CA ASP A 134 4.72 -30.87 8.37
C ASP A 134 3.57 -30.12 9.05
N ALA A 135 3.75 -29.68 10.29
CA ALA A 135 2.79 -28.90 11.05
C ALA A 135 2.50 -27.52 10.42
N VAL A 136 3.54 -26.81 9.93
CA VAL A 136 3.38 -25.51 9.29
C VAL A 136 2.71 -25.65 7.92
N LEU A 137 3.08 -26.67 7.15
CA LEU A 137 2.45 -26.96 5.86
C LEU A 137 0.99 -27.32 6.00
N ASN A 138 0.62 -28.10 7.00
CA ASN A 138 -0.77 -28.50 7.28
C ASN A 138 -1.62 -27.32 7.73
N LEU A 139 -1.06 -26.34 8.42
CA LEU A 139 -1.78 -25.11 8.80
C LEU A 139 -2.17 -24.27 7.59
N TRP A 140 -1.26 -24.18 6.58
CA TRP A 140 -1.48 -23.35 5.39
C TRP A 140 -2.23 -24.06 4.26
N ASN A 141 -2.25 -25.38 4.26
CA ASN A 141 -2.94 -26.18 3.25
C ASN A 141 -3.61 -27.40 3.91
N PRO A 142 -4.61 -27.18 4.78
CA PRO A 142 -5.27 -28.25 5.47
C PRO A 142 -5.95 -29.21 4.49
N SER A 143 -5.86 -30.51 4.76
CA SER A 143 -6.38 -31.59 3.90
C SER A 143 -7.87 -31.46 3.57
N TRP A 144 -8.66 -30.83 4.44
CA TRP A 144 -10.09 -30.58 4.24
C TRP A 144 -10.39 -29.53 3.15
N PHE A 145 -9.40 -28.74 2.72
CA PHE A 145 -9.49 -27.81 1.58
C PHE A 145 -8.85 -28.35 0.29
N SER A 146 -8.41 -29.58 0.28
CA SER A 146 -7.70 -30.15 -0.88
C SER A 146 -8.53 -30.00 -2.16
N GLY A 147 -7.91 -29.46 -3.21
CA GLY A 147 -8.52 -29.20 -4.52
C GLY A 147 -9.26 -27.83 -4.63
N ARG A 148 -9.60 -27.15 -3.53
CA ARG A 148 -10.29 -25.86 -3.53
C ARG A 148 -9.64 -24.80 -2.63
N ALA A 149 -8.40 -25.03 -2.20
CA ALA A 149 -7.70 -24.13 -1.29
C ALA A 149 -7.62 -22.68 -1.81
N ASN A 150 -7.39 -22.50 -3.11
CA ASN A 150 -7.37 -21.15 -3.69
C ASN A 150 -8.72 -20.44 -3.61
N VAL A 151 -9.81 -21.16 -3.82
CA VAL A 151 -11.18 -20.61 -3.70
C VAL A 151 -11.46 -20.17 -2.26
N ALA A 152 -11.03 -20.98 -1.27
CA ALA A 152 -11.15 -20.59 0.13
C ALA A 152 -10.34 -19.32 0.45
N HIS A 153 -9.11 -19.21 -0.05
CA HIS A 153 -8.30 -17.99 0.10
C HIS A 153 -8.96 -16.80 -0.60
N MET A 154 -9.59 -17.01 -1.78
CA MET A 154 -10.35 -15.96 -2.47
C MET A 154 -11.54 -15.50 -1.63
N MET A 155 -12.28 -16.41 -0.99
CA MET A 155 -13.39 -16.04 -0.11
C MET A 155 -12.93 -15.21 1.09
N ILE A 156 -11.78 -15.55 1.69
CA ILE A 156 -11.17 -14.76 2.75
C ILE A 156 -10.81 -13.36 2.21
N TRP A 157 -10.17 -13.28 1.03
CA TRP A 157 -9.80 -12.01 0.43
C TRP A 157 -11.02 -11.15 0.08
N ILE A 158 -12.08 -11.75 -0.46
CA ILE A 158 -13.37 -11.07 -0.71
C ILE A 158 -13.93 -10.50 0.59
N SER A 159 -13.89 -11.27 1.67
CA SER A 159 -14.37 -10.81 2.98
C SER A 159 -13.55 -9.66 3.54
N VAL A 160 -12.22 -9.70 3.41
CA VAL A 160 -11.31 -8.61 3.80
C VAL A 160 -11.60 -7.36 2.98
N PHE A 161 -11.69 -7.47 1.65
CA PHE A 161 -11.99 -6.34 0.78
C PHE A 161 -13.37 -5.75 1.07
N GLY A 162 -14.38 -6.60 1.27
CA GLY A 162 -15.72 -6.18 1.68
C GLY A 162 -15.71 -5.40 3.01
N LEU A 163 -14.94 -5.88 3.99
CA LEU A 163 -14.76 -5.18 5.26
C LEU A 163 -14.06 -3.82 5.06
N MET A 164 -13.00 -3.76 4.27
CA MET A 164 -12.32 -2.50 3.93
C MET A 164 -13.28 -1.50 3.28
N SER A 165 -14.13 -1.98 2.35
CA SER A 165 -15.13 -1.13 1.69
C SER A 165 -16.21 -0.64 2.65
N LEU A 166 -16.69 -1.49 3.56
CA LEU A 166 -17.64 -1.09 4.59
C LEU A 166 -17.08 -0.08 5.58
N LEU A 167 -15.77 -0.11 5.83
CA LEU A 167 -15.06 0.84 6.66
C LEU A 167 -14.70 2.15 5.92
N GLY A 168 -15.12 2.31 4.66
CA GLY A 168 -14.82 3.48 3.84
C GLY A 168 -13.36 3.59 3.40
N ARG A 169 -12.58 2.49 3.48
CA ARG A 169 -11.14 2.49 3.15
C ARG A 169 -10.84 2.32 1.67
N THR A 170 -11.87 2.08 0.87
CA THR A 170 -11.78 1.97 -0.60
C THR A 170 -12.47 3.15 -1.29
N ASP A 171 -12.90 4.16 -0.52
CA ASP A 171 -13.58 5.34 -1.04
C ASP A 171 -12.58 6.42 -1.49
N ALA A 172 -13.05 7.29 -2.38
CA ALA A 172 -12.25 8.38 -2.93
C ALA A 172 -11.99 9.53 -1.94
N GLN A 173 -12.59 9.51 -0.76
CA GLN A 173 -12.43 10.57 0.26
C GLN A 173 -11.48 10.09 1.36
N HIS A 174 -10.20 10.33 1.17
CA HIS A 174 -9.20 10.07 2.20
C HIS A 174 -8.90 11.36 2.99
N PRO A 175 -8.71 11.31 4.32
CA PRO A 175 -8.37 12.51 5.11
C PRO A 175 -7.14 13.25 4.56
N GLY A 176 -6.19 12.51 3.99
CA GLY A 176 -4.97 13.07 3.40
C GLY A 176 -5.18 13.95 2.16
N ASP A 177 -6.37 13.89 1.51
CA ASP A 177 -6.73 14.79 0.41
C ASP A 177 -7.22 16.16 0.89
N SER A 178 -7.41 16.31 2.21
CA SER A 178 -8.00 17.50 2.81
C SER A 178 -6.94 18.44 3.37
N VAL A 179 -6.80 19.62 2.78
CA VAL A 179 -5.91 20.67 3.31
C VAL A 179 -6.23 21.01 4.77
N PRO A 180 -7.51 21.25 5.17
CA PRO A 180 -7.85 21.52 6.56
C PRO A 180 -7.42 20.43 7.54
N PHE A 181 -7.39 19.16 7.11
CA PHE A 181 -6.88 18.07 7.92
C PHE A 181 -5.38 18.21 8.20
N TRP A 182 -4.59 18.56 7.17
CA TRP A 182 -3.15 18.76 7.32
C TRP A 182 -2.80 20.02 8.07
N GLU A 183 -3.56 21.12 7.90
CA GLU A 183 -3.42 22.35 8.71
C GLU A 183 -3.62 22.06 10.20
N GLN A 184 -4.71 21.36 10.54
CA GLN A 184 -4.97 20.96 11.93
C GLN A 184 -3.89 20.02 12.47
N SER A 185 -3.45 19.05 11.65
CA SER A 185 -2.43 18.08 12.04
C SER A 185 -1.06 18.73 12.23
N CYS A 186 -0.71 19.70 11.37
CA CYS A 186 0.53 20.48 11.49
C CYS A 186 0.49 21.39 12.72
N SER A 187 -0.61 22.09 12.98
CA SER A 187 -0.76 22.90 14.19
C SER A 187 -0.69 22.08 15.48
N ALA A 188 -1.11 20.83 15.42
CA ALA A 188 -0.97 19.86 16.50
C ALA A 188 0.43 19.22 16.60
N GLN A 189 1.36 19.62 15.73
CA GLN A 189 2.73 19.10 15.65
C GLN A 189 2.80 17.56 15.49
N LEU A 190 1.86 16.99 14.74
CA LEU A 190 1.89 15.55 14.46
C LEU A 190 3.04 15.21 13.49
N PRO A 191 3.61 13.99 13.57
CA PRO A 191 4.77 13.59 12.78
C PRO A 191 4.55 13.80 11.28
N ASN A 192 5.49 14.46 10.61
CA ASN A 192 5.48 14.75 9.16
C ASN A 192 4.26 15.54 8.65
N ALA A 193 3.38 16.04 9.52
CA ALA A 193 2.14 16.69 9.09
C ALA A 193 2.40 18.02 8.38
N CYS A 194 3.36 18.79 8.83
CA CYS A 194 3.72 20.07 8.21
C CYS A 194 4.38 19.88 6.84
N ASP A 195 5.28 18.90 6.70
CA ASP A 195 5.88 18.55 5.40
C ASP A 195 4.82 18.07 4.40
N ARG A 196 3.81 17.35 4.91
CA ARG A 196 2.69 16.91 4.09
C ARG A 196 1.79 18.06 3.65
N LEU A 197 1.51 19.01 4.55
CA LEU A 197 0.78 20.23 4.20
C LEU A 197 1.48 20.97 3.06
N VAL A 198 2.77 21.25 3.19
CA VAL A 198 3.58 21.89 2.15
C VAL A 198 3.53 21.13 0.84
N SER A 199 3.62 19.80 0.89
CA SER A 199 3.55 18.94 -0.31
C SER A 199 2.19 19.03 -1.01
N VAL A 200 1.09 19.00 -0.25
CA VAL A 200 -0.27 19.12 -0.79
C VAL A 200 -0.51 20.49 -1.40
N GLU A 201 -0.16 21.57 -0.69
CA GLU A 201 -0.30 22.94 -1.19
C GLU A 201 0.58 23.20 -2.42
N SER A 202 1.82 22.66 -2.43
CA SER A 202 2.71 22.74 -3.60
C SER A 202 2.08 22.08 -4.82
N THR A 203 1.39 20.94 -4.64
CA THR A 203 0.71 20.25 -5.73
C THR A 203 -0.43 21.08 -6.28
N TYR A 204 -1.29 21.63 -5.41
CA TYR A 204 -2.39 22.51 -5.82
C TYR A 204 -1.88 23.81 -6.46
N CYS A 205 -0.79 24.38 -5.95
CA CYS A 205 -0.16 25.56 -6.55
C CYS A 205 0.37 25.24 -7.95
N GLY A 206 1.02 24.08 -8.14
CA GLY A 206 1.46 23.59 -9.45
C GLY A 206 0.32 23.40 -10.44
N ASP A 207 -0.87 23.03 -9.94
CA ASP A 207 -2.11 22.93 -10.72
C ASP A 207 -2.83 24.28 -10.92
N ASN A 208 -2.14 25.39 -10.67
CA ASN A 208 -2.63 26.78 -10.81
C ASN A 208 -3.75 27.17 -9.83
N ALA A 209 -3.85 26.55 -8.67
CA ALA A 209 -4.75 26.99 -7.61
C ALA A 209 -4.12 28.20 -6.87
N ALA A 210 -4.56 29.41 -7.20
CA ALA A 210 -4.00 30.66 -6.68
C ALA A 210 -4.04 30.76 -5.15
N TRP A 211 -5.06 30.20 -4.52
CA TRP A 211 -5.20 30.16 -3.04
C TRP A 211 -4.03 29.35 -2.43
N ALA A 212 -3.69 28.20 -2.99
CA ALA A 212 -2.62 27.34 -2.48
C ALA A 212 -1.23 28.00 -2.64
N CYS A 213 -1.00 28.68 -3.77
CA CYS A 213 0.23 29.45 -3.95
C CYS A 213 0.38 30.58 -2.93
N ASN A 214 -0.75 31.22 -2.56
CA ASN A 214 -0.73 32.29 -1.57
C ASN A 214 -0.47 31.75 -0.15
N GLU A 215 -1.09 30.65 0.22
CA GLU A 215 -0.87 29.96 1.51
C GLU A 215 0.56 29.43 1.62
N LEU A 216 1.04 28.75 0.59
CA LEU A 216 2.42 28.29 0.52
C LEU A 216 3.41 29.43 0.65
N GLY A 217 3.16 30.57 -0.04
CA GLY A 217 3.98 31.78 0.10
C GLY A 217 3.95 32.38 1.51
N ALA A 218 2.83 32.26 2.23
CA ALA A 218 2.75 32.66 3.63
C ALA A 218 3.58 31.76 4.54
N LEU A 219 3.51 30.43 4.36
CA LEU A 219 4.31 29.46 5.12
C LEU A 219 5.82 29.69 4.97
N TYR A 220 6.30 29.94 3.73
CA TYR A 220 7.71 30.28 3.48
C TYR A 220 8.10 31.63 4.08
N ARG A 221 7.25 32.63 4.05
CA ARG A 221 7.52 33.95 4.62
C ARG A 221 7.61 33.91 6.15
N GLU A 222 6.74 33.12 6.79
CA GLU A 222 6.72 33.00 8.25
C GLU A 222 7.92 32.21 8.76
N GLY A 223 8.44 31.26 7.98
CA GLY A 223 9.60 30.45 8.33
C GLY A 223 9.36 29.53 9.54
N THR A 224 8.10 29.23 9.84
CA THR A 224 7.73 28.40 10.99
C THR A 224 7.76 26.92 10.68
N ILE A 225 7.57 26.54 9.44
CA ILE A 225 7.42 25.16 8.96
C ILE A 225 8.50 24.80 7.95
N VAL A 226 8.90 25.77 7.14
CA VAL A 226 9.93 25.62 6.09
C VAL A 226 10.97 26.70 6.33
N ASP A 227 12.24 26.42 6.03
CA ASP A 227 13.30 27.41 6.11
C ASP A 227 12.91 28.66 5.27
N ARG A 228 13.00 29.82 5.90
CA ARG A 228 12.62 31.08 5.30
C ARG A 228 13.43 31.34 4.04
N ASP A 229 12.75 31.32 2.91
CA ASP A 229 13.32 31.74 1.64
C ASP A 229 13.26 33.29 1.57
N THR A 230 14.42 33.94 1.57
CA THR A 230 14.58 35.41 1.59
C THR A 230 14.87 35.97 0.20
#